data_dd9040919d0acf0c7c56a5fcf5ce038e
#
_entry.id   dd9040919d0acf0c7c56a5fcf5ce038e
#
_cell.length_a   1.000
_cell.length_b   1.000
_cell.length_c   1.000
_cell.angle_alpha   90.00
_cell.angle_beta   90.00
_cell.angle_gamma   90.00
#
_symmetry.space_group_name_H-M   'P 1'
#
loop_
_entity.id
_entity.type
_entity.pdbx_description
1 polymer ?
#
loop_
_entity_poly.entity_id
_entity_poly.type
_entity_poly.pdbx_seq_one_letter_code
_entity_poly.pdbx_strand_id
1 'polypeptide(L)'
;GNDFKYVGLDLFEKNDENKSEVIPSTEFKNPFKKIYHQYIRRQDPYSFEAVTDLLKKFKDQVHLIKGNSNQILKKMDMSKIDFIFLDGGHEYNTVVNDLNSCIDVLKFNGSILCDDYNLGSAPGVKKAIDEFIKTNNFKCKIFCDNRFALIEN
;
A
#
# COMPACT_ATOMS: atom_id res chain seq x y z
N GLY A 1 13.89 11.41 20.73
CA GLY A 1 13.40 11.18 19.38
C GLY A 1 12.46 9.99 19.38
N ASN A 2 11.32 10.07 18.72
CA ASN A 2 10.41 8.95 18.64
C ASN A 2 11.05 7.84 17.79
N ASP A 3 11.25 6.70 18.40
CA ASP A 3 11.84 5.52 17.78
C ASP A 3 10.71 4.81 16.99
N PHE A 4 10.44 5.27 15.77
CA PHE A 4 9.49 4.59 14.89
C PHE A 4 10.23 3.74 13.86
N LYS A 5 9.64 2.63 13.48
CA LYS A 5 10.10 1.78 12.37
C LYS A 5 9.01 1.75 11.30
N TYR A 6 9.41 1.92 10.07
CA TYR A 6 8.53 1.83 8.91
C TYR A 6 8.94 0.63 8.04
N VAL A 7 7.95 -0.16 7.67
CA VAL A 7 8.13 -1.23 6.68
C VAL A 7 7.26 -0.91 5.47
N GLY A 8 7.89 -0.69 4.34
CA GLY A 8 7.22 -0.50 3.04
C GLY A 8 7.25 -1.80 2.25
N LEU A 9 6.08 -2.27 1.87
CA LEU A 9 5.91 -3.49 1.09
C LEU A 9 5.19 -3.16 -0.22
N ASP A 10 5.83 -3.45 -1.35
CA ASP A 10 5.30 -3.17 -2.68
C ASP A 10 5.84 -4.19 -3.69
N LEU A 11 5.10 -4.43 -4.75
CA LEU A 11 5.55 -5.28 -5.85
C LEU A 11 6.74 -4.69 -6.60
N PHE A 12 6.83 -3.35 -6.70
CA PHE A 12 7.83 -2.64 -7.48
C PHE A 12 7.97 -3.18 -8.91
N GLU A 13 6.87 -3.67 -9.47
CA GLU A 13 6.81 -4.23 -10.82
C GLU A 13 6.23 -3.21 -11.78
N LYS A 14 6.76 -3.20 -13.01
CA LYS A 14 6.11 -2.48 -14.10
C LYS A 14 4.87 -3.26 -14.52
N ASN A 15 3.82 -2.54 -14.91
CA ASN A 15 2.63 -3.14 -15.48
C ASN A 15 2.98 -4.08 -16.64
N ASP A 16 2.60 -5.33 -16.50
CA ASP A 16 2.40 -6.21 -17.64
C ASP A 16 1.02 -5.88 -18.22
N GLU A 17 0.95 -5.54 -19.51
CA GLU A 17 -0.27 -5.13 -20.23
C GLU A 17 -1.41 -6.18 -20.18
N ASN A 18 -1.14 -7.35 -19.61
CA ASN A 18 -2.07 -8.48 -19.48
C ASN A 18 -2.73 -8.62 -18.10
N LYS A 19 -2.47 -7.72 -17.15
CA LYS A 19 -3.12 -7.76 -15.83
C LYS A 19 -4.31 -6.81 -15.83
N SER A 20 -5.46 -7.28 -15.35
CA SER A 20 -6.73 -6.55 -15.25
C SER A 20 -6.68 -5.35 -14.28
N GLU A 21 -5.65 -5.19 -13.51
CA GLU A 21 -5.45 -4.06 -12.61
C GLU A 21 -4.81 -2.89 -13.36
N VAL A 22 -5.55 -1.78 -13.46
CA VAL A 22 -5.04 -0.53 -14.02
C VAL A 22 -4.13 0.11 -12.98
N ILE A 23 -2.82 -0.12 -13.11
CA ILE A 23 -1.84 0.66 -12.36
C ILE A 23 -1.67 2.00 -13.10
N PRO A 24 -1.77 3.14 -12.43
CA PRO A 24 -1.61 4.43 -13.08
C PRO A 24 -0.26 4.48 -13.78
N SER A 25 -0.26 4.58 -15.11
CA SER A 25 0.96 4.84 -15.86
C SER A 25 1.50 6.18 -15.40
N THR A 26 2.76 6.23 -15.00
CA THR A 26 3.43 7.46 -14.61
C THR A 26 3.65 8.34 -15.82
N GLU A 27 2.58 9.01 -16.25
CA GLU A 27 2.70 10.10 -17.18
C GLU A 27 3.29 11.29 -16.44
N PHE A 28 4.57 11.50 -16.63
CA PHE A 28 5.18 12.76 -16.18
C PHE A 28 4.50 13.93 -16.90
N LYS A 29 3.64 14.65 -16.19
CA LYS A 29 3.02 15.90 -16.68
C LYS A 29 4.07 16.94 -17.11
N ASN A 30 5.32 16.79 -16.64
CA ASN A 30 6.44 17.67 -16.99
C ASN A 30 7.43 16.91 -17.90
N PRO A 31 7.58 17.29 -19.20
CA PRO A 31 8.46 16.63 -20.15
C PRO A 31 9.94 16.67 -19.72
N PHE A 32 10.38 17.69 -19.01
CA PHE A 32 11.75 17.79 -18.51
C PHE A 32 12.05 16.74 -17.42
N LYS A 33 11.09 16.44 -16.56
CA LYS A 33 11.23 15.34 -15.58
C LYS A 33 11.32 14.00 -16.29
N LYS A 34 10.52 13.78 -17.33
CA LYS A 34 10.57 12.56 -18.15
C LYS A 34 11.95 12.37 -18.76
N ILE A 35 12.48 13.41 -19.42
CA ILE A 35 13.81 13.39 -20.05
C ILE A 35 14.90 13.15 -19.00
N TYR A 36 14.84 13.83 -17.85
CA TYR A 36 15.81 13.64 -16.75
C TYR A 36 15.85 12.20 -16.25
N HIS A 37 14.72 11.60 -15.97
CA HIS A 37 14.67 10.22 -15.50
C HIS A 37 15.02 9.21 -16.58
N GLN A 38 14.60 9.45 -17.83
CA GLN A 38 14.81 8.52 -18.95
C GLN A 38 16.25 8.55 -19.49
N TYR A 39 16.88 9.72 -19.55
CA TYR A 39 18.18 9.88 -20.21
C TYR A 39 19.36 10.13 -19.24
N ILE A 40 19.12 10.80 -18.11
CA ILE A 40 20.20 11.14 -17.17
C ILE A 40 20.30 10.08 -16.06
N ARG A 41 19.19 9.76 -15.39
CA ARG A 41 19.20 8.72 -14.36
C ARG A 41 19.09 7.30 -14.91
N ARG A 42 18.52 7.11 -16.09
CA ARG A 42 18.24 5.80 -16.72
C ARG A 42 17.53 4.80 -15.77
N GLN A 43 16.75 5.31 -14.83
CA GLN A 43 16.15 4.54 -13.76
C GLN A 43 14.70 4.98 -13.60
N ASP A 44 13.80 4.02 -13.48
CA ASP A 44 12.40 4.28 -13.13
C ASP A 44 12.33 4.84 -11.70
N PRO A 45 11.75 6.04 -11.48
CA PRO A 45 11.69 6.65 -10.16
C PRO A 45 10.86 5.84 -9.14
N TYR A 46 10.03 4.91 -9.61
CA TYR A 46 9.21 4.02 -8.80
C TYR A 46 9.81 2.61 -8.65
N SER A 47 11.01 2.39 -9.22
CA SER A 47 11.72 1.12 -9.00
C SER A 47 12.17 0.98 -7.55
N PHE A 48 12.30 -0.26 -7.10
CA PHE A 48 12.80 -0.58 -5.76
C PHE A 48 14.13 0.12 -5.45
N GLU A 49 15.05 0.13 -6.43
CA GLU A 49 16.36 0.76 -6.31
C GLU A 49 16.26 2.28 -6.16
N ALA A 50 15.39 2.94 -6.95
CA ALA A 50 15.22 4.38 -6.90
C ALA A 50 14.60 4.82 -5.57
N VAL A 51 13.60 4.11 -5.06
CA VAL A 51 12.96 4.39 -3.78
C VAL A 51 13.92 4.11 -2.63
N THR A 52 14.69 3.03 -2.71
CA THR A 52 15.74 2.70 -1.71
C THR A 52 16.80 3.80 -1.65
N ASP A 53 17.28 4.29 -2.80
CA ASP A 53 18.27 5.38 -2.84
C ASP A 53 17.69 6.70 -2.28
N LEU A 54 16.44 7.00 -2.59
CA LEU A 54 15.74 8.17 -2.05
C LEU A 54 15.65 8.15 -0.52
N LEU A 55 15.38 6.98 0.05
CA LEU A 55 15.16 6.79 1.48
C LEU A 55 16.41 6.40 2.27
N LYS A 56 17.57 6.30 1.62
CA LYS A 56 18.81 5.80 2.26
C LYS A 56 19.25 6.56 3.49
N LYS A 57 18.91 7.85 3.61
CA LYS A 57 19.18 8.65 4.81
C LYS A 57 18.36 8.20 6.03
N PHE A 58 17.32 7.41 5.83
CA PHE A 58 16.44 6.85 6.86
C PHE A 58 16.61 5.33 7.01
N LYS A 59 17.70 4.75 6.51
CA LYS A 59 17.94 3.30 6.47
C LYS A 59 17.78 2.57 7.81
N ASP A 60 17.99 3.26 8.91
CA ASP A 60 17.89 2.70 10.26
C ASP A 60 16.42 2.65 10.74
N GLN A 61 15.51 3.38 10.07
CA GLN A 61 14.10 3.50 10.42
C GLN A 61 13.18 2.91 9.35
N VAL A 62 13.64 2.86 8.09
CA VAL A 62 12.84 2.43 6.93
C VAL A 62 13.39 1.14 6.37
N HIS A 63 12.54 0.13 6.30
CA HIS A 63 12.84 -1.15 5.67
C HIS A 63 11.90 -1.38 4.49
N LEU A 64 12.43 -1.47 3.28
CA LEU A 64 11.66 -1.73 2.07
C LEU A 64 11.76 -3.20 1.69
N ILE A 65 10.63 -3.78 1.30
CA ILE A 65 10.54 -5.18 0.89
C ILE A 65 9.83 -5.23 -0.46
N LYS A 66 10.49 -5.81 -1.45
CA LYS A 66 9.88 -6.06 -2.75
C LYS A 66 9.19 -7.41 -2.76
N GLY A 67 7.90 -7.43 -3.11
CA GLY A 67 7.15 -8.66 -3.35
C GLY A 67 5.67 -8.56 -3.03
N ASN A 68 4.98 -9.67 -3.18
CA ASN A 68 3.54 -9.77 -2.98
C ASN A 68 3.21 -9.78 -1.47
N SER A 69 2.35 -8.85 -1.04
CA SER A 69 1.91 -8.67 0.35
C SER A 69 1.38 -9.95 0.97
N ASN A 70 0.51 -10.67 0.27
CA ASN A 70 -0.10 -11.91 0.74
C ASN A 70 0.89 -13.05 1.00
N GLN A 71 2.03 -13.05 0.32
CA GLN A 71 3.07 -14.06 0.51
C GLN A 71 4.05 -13.66 1.61
N ILE A 72 4.34 -12.37 1.69
CA ILE A 72 5.37 -11.84 2.59
C ILE A 72 4.81 -11.70 4.00
N LEU A 73 3.65 -11.07 4.19
CA LEU A 73 3.05 -10.87 5.51
C LEU A 73 2.86 -12.18 6.27
N LYS A 74 2.46 -13.25 5.58
CA LYS A 74 2.31 -14.59 6.17
C LYS A 74 3.62 -15.23 6.66
N LYS A 75 4.77 -14.78 6.16
CA LYS A 75 6.10 -15.32 6.49
C LYS A 75 6.91 -14.42 7.42
N MET A 76 6.47 -13.19 7.59
CA MET A 76 7.17 -12.26 8.46
C MET A 76 6.79 -12.55 9.91
N ASP A 77 7.81 -12.86 10.72
CA ASP A 77 7.70 -12.81 12.18
C ASP A 77 7.69 -11.33 12.60
N MET A 78 6.57 -10.69 12.35
CA MET A 78 6.39 -9.28 12.68
C MET A 78 5.82 -9.18 14.08
N SER A 79 6.61 -8.65 15.00
CA SER A 79 6.05 -8.07 16.23
C SER A 79 4.93 -7.10 15.82
N LYS A 80 3.77 -7.27 16.41
CA LYS A 80 2.52 -6.57 16.06
C LYS A 80 2.71 -5.10 15.73
N ILE A 81 2.12 -4.68 14.62
CA ILE A 81 2.20 -3.34 14.04
C ILE A 81 1.16 -2.43 14.67
N ASP A 82 1.51 -1.17 14.94
CA ASP A 82 0.60 -0.18 15.52
C ASP A 82 -0.33 0.44 14.47
N PHE A 83 0.18 0.65 13.25
CA PHE A 83 -0.54 1.33 12.18
C PHE A 83 -0.16 0.74 10.81
N ILE A 84 -1.17 0.46 9.99
CA ILE A 84 -1.00 -0.02 8.62
C ILE A 84 -1.66 0.98 7.67
N PHE A 85 -0.95 1.42 6.64
CA PHE A 85 -1.51 2.11 5.50
C PHE A 85 -1.65 1.11 4.35
N LEU A 86 -2.88 0.82 3.95
CA LEU A 86 -3.21 -0.11 2.88
C LEU A 86 -3.60 0.68 1.62
N ASP A 87 -2.71 0.66 0.64
CA ASP A 87 -2.87 1.28 -0.68
C ASP A 87 -2.39 0.26 -1.73
N GLY A 88 -3.10 -0.85 -1.83
CA GLY A 88 -2.75 -2.02 -2.63
C GLY A 88 -3.60 -2.16 -3.89
N GLY A 89 -3.84 -3.40 -4.32
CA GLY A 89 -4.66 -3.68 -5.48
C GLY A 89 -6.14 -3.31 -5.28
N HIS A 90 -6.85 -3.06 -6.38
CA HIS A 90 -8.23 -2.54 -6.36
C HIS A 90 -9.29 -3.62 -6.58
N GLU A 91 -8.89 -4.86 -6.84
CA GLU A 91 -9.83 -5.96 -6.98
C GLU A 91 -10.34 -6.43 -5.63
N TYR A 92 -11.63 -6.78 -5.56
CA TYR A 92 -12.29 -7.24 -4.32
C TYR A 92 -11.51 -8.33 -3.58
N ASN A 93 -11.07 -9.38 -4.29
CA ASN A 93 -10.36 -10.49 -3.68
C ASN A 93 -8.97 -10.09 -3.15
N THR A 94 -8.28 -9.19 -3.86
CA THR A 94 -6.98 -8.66 -3.43
C THR A 94 -7.14 -7.89 -2.12
N VAL A 95 -8.10 -6.97 -2.06
CA VAL A 95 -8.38 -6.15 -0.87
C VAL A 95 -8.78 -7.03 0.33
N VAL A 96 -9.66 -8.03 0.12
CA VAL A 96 -10.05 -8.97 1.19
C VAL A 96 -8.84 -9.74 1.72
N ASN A 97 -7.98 -10.23 0.85
CA ASN A 97 -6.77 -10.95 1.25
C ASN A 97 -5.79 -10.06 2.01
N ASP A 98 -5.59 -8.83 1.55
CA ASP A 98 -4.71 -7.87 2.19
C ASP A 98 -5.24 -7.48 3.59
N LEU A 99 -6.54 -7.19 3.72
CA LEU A 99 -7.18 -6.90 5.02
C LEU A 99 -7.04 -8.06 6.00
N ASN A 100 -7.28 -9.30 5.57
CA ASN A 100 -7.10 -10.47 6.42
C ASN A 100 -5.63 -10.64 6.85
N SER A 101 -4.69 -10.42 5.95
CA SER A 101 -3.26 -10.48 6.28
C SER A 101 -2.83 -9.37 7.23
N CYS A 102 -3.43 -8.18 7.13
CA CYS A 102 -3.19 -7.06 8.03
C CYS A 102 -3.64 -7.35 9.47
N ILE A 103 -4.79 -8.01 9.65
CA ILE A 103 -5.27 -8.38 11.01
C ILE A 103 -4.26 -9.26 11.75
N ASP A 104 -3.67 -10.23 11.06
CA ASP A 104 -2.76 -11.19 11.67
C ASP A 104 -1.54 -10.52 12.30
N VAL A 105 -1.12 -9.38 11.76
CA VAL A 105 0.06 -8.62 12.20
C VAL A 105 -0.28 -7.35 13.01
N LEU A 106 -1.55 -6.95 13.06
CA LEU A 106 -1.99 -5.74 13.76
C LEU A 106 -2.05 -5.96 15.28
N LYS A 107 -1.60 -4.98 16.05
CA LYS A 107 -1.83 -4.95 17.51
C LYS A 107 -3.32 -4.80 17.83
N PHE A 108 -3.73 -5.21 19.03
CA PHE A 108 -5.11 -5.08 19.51
C PHE A 108 -5.64 -3.64 19.41
N ASN A 109 -4.81 -2.63 19.73
CA ASN A 109 -5.18 -1.21 19.61
C ASN A 109 -4.63 -0.56 18.35
N GLY A 110 -4.26 -1.37 17.34
CA GLY A 110 -3.76 -0.88 16.07
C GLY A 110 -4.87 -0.43 15.14
N SER A 111 -4.52 0.28 14.09
CA SER A 111 -5.45 0.79 13.09
C SER A 111 -4.96 0.49 11.67
N ILE A 112 -5.92 0.32 10.77
CA ILE A 112 -5.67 0.18 9.32
C ILE A 112 -6.32 1.37 8.63
N LEU A 113 -5.52 2.14 7.89
CA LEU A 113 -5.99 3.20 7.01
C LEU A 113 -5.98 2.67 5.58
N CYS A 114 -7.17 2.54 4.97
CA CYS A 114 -7.32 2.12 3.58
C CYS A 114 -7.50 3.34 2.68
N ASP A 115 -6.74 3.42 1.58
CA ASP A 115 -6.96 4.40 0.50
C ASP A 115 -8.03 3.91 -0.48
N ASP A 116 -8.46 4.80 -1.34
CA ASP A 116 -9.38 4.56 -2.47
C ASP A 116 -10.73 3.92 -2.09
N TYR A 117 -11.20 4.14 -0.85
CA TYR A 117 -12.42 3.53 -0.33
C TYR A 117 -13.64 3.70 -1.24
N ASN A 118 -13.83 4.87 -1.84
CA ASN A 118 -14.97 5.14 -2.73
C ASN A 118 -14.52 5.58 -4.13
N LEU A 119 -13.43 5.00 -4.63
CA LEU A 119 -12.94 5.26 -5.98
C LEU A 119 -13.91 4.65 -7.00
N GLY A 120 -14.51 5.49 -7.85
CA GLY A 120 -15.53 5.07 -8.81
C GLY A 120 -15.05 4.02 -9.83
N SER A 121 -13.76 4.01 -10.14
CA SER A 121 -13.12 3.02 -11.02
C SER A 121 -12.79 1.69 -10.31
N ALA A 122 -12.90 1.64 -8.98
CA ALA A 122 -12.53 0.48 -8.17
C ALA A 122 -13.62 0.11 -7.13
N PRO A 123 -14.85 -0.23 -7.55
CA PRO A 123 -15.95 -0.53 -6.63
C PRO A 123 -15.71 -1.75 -5.73
N GLY A 124 -14.75 -2.59 -6.10
CA GLY A 124 -14.32 -3.75 -5.32
C GLY A 124 -13.72 -3.38 -3.97
N VAL A 125 -13.01 -2.24 -3.89
CA VAL A 125 -12.38 -1.75 -2.66
C VAL A 125 -13.42 -1.48 -1.58
N LYS A 126 -14.42 -0.64 -1.90
CA LYS A 126 -15.50 -0.31 -0.96
C LYS A 126 -16.22 -1.55 -0.49
N LYS A 127 -16.61 -2.42 -1.40
CA LYS A 127 -17.34 -3.66 -1.07
C LYS A 127 -16.53 -4.53 -0.11
N ALA A 128 -15.25 -4.73 -0.37
CA ALA A 128 -14.37 -5.55 0.46
C ALA A 128 -14.25 -4.97 1.88
N ILE A 129 -14.04 -3.66 1.99
CA ILE A 129 -13.91 -2.98 3.28
C ILE A 129 -15.21 -3.05 4.08
N ASP A 130 -16.36 -2.76 3.46
CA ASP A 130 -17.67 -2.78 4.13
C ASP A 130 -18.01 -4.19 4.67
N GLU A 131 -17.77 -5.23 3.90
CA GLU A 131 -17.98 -6.62 4.31
C GLU A 131 -17.03 -7.03 5.44
N PHE A 132 -15.77 -6.65 5.32
CA PHE A 132 -14.74 -6.93 6.31
C PHE A 132 -15.05 -6.32 7.68
N ILE A 133 -15.45 -5.05 7.72
CA ILE A 133 -15.83 -4.34 8.93
C ILE A 133 -17.02 -5.03 9.59
N LYS A 134 -18.05 -5.37 8.80
CA LYS A 134 -19.26 -6.04 9.28
C LYS A 134 -18.96 -7.42 9.86
N THR A 135 -18.11 -8.20 9.17
CA THR A 135 -17.78 -9.58 9.58
C THR A 135 -16.97 -9.61 10.87
N ASN A 136 -16.06 -8.66 11.05
CA ASN A 136 -15.15 -8.63 12.19
C ASN A 136 -15.61 -7.69 13.31
N ASN A 137 -16.75 -7.00 13.15
CA ASN A 137 -17.29 -6.04 14.10
C ASN A 137 -16.33 -4.89 14.47
N PHE A 138 -15.57 -4.42 13.48
CA PHE A 138 -14.68 -3.28 13.63
C PHE A 138 -15.41 -1.95 13.52
N LYS A 139 -14.85 -0.91 14.15
CA LYS A 139 -15.27 0.46 13.96
C LYS A 139 -14.63 1.01 12.68
N CYS A 140 -15.36 1.86 11.97
CA CYS A 140 -14.84 2.52 10.78
C CYS A 140 -15.21 3.99 10.76
N LYS A 141 -14.25 4.83 10.39
CA LYS A 141 -14.44 6.26 10.13
C LYS A 141 -14.04 6.55 8.70
N ILE A 142 -14.96 7.18 7.96
CA ILE A 142 -14.71 7.60 6.57
C ILE A 142 -14.46 9.10 6.55
N PHE A 143 -13.47 9.54 5.79
CA PHE A 143 -13.08 10.96 5.70
C PHE A 143 -12.43 11.31 4.35
N CYS A 144 -12.07 12.60 4.15
CA CYS A 144 -11.52 13.13 2.90
C CYS A 144 -12.40 12.81 1.68
N ASP A 145 -13.66 13.27 1.71
CA ASP A 145 -14.64 13.05 0.63
C ASP A 145 -14.81 11.55 0.25
N ASN A 146 -14.83 10.71 1.28
CA ASN A 146 -14.92 9.25 1.17
C ASN A 146 -13.71 8.58 0.50
N ARG A 147 -12.57 9.23 0.49
CA ARG A 147 -11.34 8.63 -0.04
C ARG A 147 -10.77 7.59 0.91
N PHE A 148 -10.73 7.89 2.22
CA PHE A 148 -10.08 7.04 3.20
C PHE A 148 -11.09 6.35 4.14
N ALA A 149 -10.81 5.10 4.47
CA ALA A 149 -11.48 4.35 5.53
C ALA A 149 -10.47 3.99 6.62
N LEU A 150 -10.67 4.53 7.84
CA LEU A 150 -9.88 4.17 9.02
C LEU A 150 -10.64 3.08 9.79
N ILE A 151 -10.03 1.91 9.90
CA ILE A 151 -10.55 0.74 10.60
C ILE A 151 -9.84 0.63 11.96
N GLU A 152 -10.62 0.54 13.02
CA GLU A 152 -10.15 0.42 14.42
C GLU A 152 -10.85 -0.76 15.09
N ASN A 153 -10.11 -1.46 15.95
CA ASN A 153 -10.66 -2.57 16.75
C ASN A 153 -11.49 -2.06 17.93
#